data_13b24db9f92b2d986dfb4019ce57205a
#
_entry.id   13b24db9f92b2d986dfb4019ce57205a
#
_cell.length_a   1.000
_cell.length_b   1.000
_cell.length_c   1.000
_cell.angle_alpha   90.00
_cell.angle_beta   90.00
_cell.angle_gamma   90.00
#
_symmetry.space_group_name_H-M   'P 1'
#
loop_
_entity.id
_entity.type
_entity.pdbx_description
1 polymer ?
#
loop_
_entity_poly.entity_id
_entity_poly.type
_entity_poly.pdbx_seq_one_letter_code
_entity_poly.pdbx_strand_id
1 'polypeptide(L)'
;IMGETVTGKGDFSATVTLETQDAPIVNNLALKRGTYFTEADVAEGRNVCVISDTDAKRLFGSDDVIGMDIDVQCYDLTKSFRIVGITTQKENGTFVSYTYEGMPVTLSVPYTAAVDFVGDTADEFTSMVVQADKKMDSQVISKEVIKTLEKRHQSAGEDYYQLQSFQDVMKMMND
;
A
#
# COMPACT_ATOMS: atom_id res chain seq x y z
N ILE A 1 -0.92 9.17 -1.26
CA ILE A 1 -1.65 10.37 -1.70
C ILE A 1 -2.76 10.60 -0.70
N MET A 2 -2.94 11.85 -0.27
CA MET A 2 -4.01 12.24 0.66
C MET A 2 -5.20 12.78 -0.14
N GLY A 3 -6.40 12.36 0.24
CA GLY A 3 -7.65 12.79 -0.38
C GLY A 3 -8.82 12.67 0.58
N GLU A 4 -10.01 12.80 0.06
CA GLU A 4 -11.27 12.70 0.80
C GLU A 4 -12.22 11.74 0.07
N THR A 5 -13.06 11.06 0.81
CA THR A 5 -14.16 10.24 0.27
C THR A 5 -15.43 10.49 1.07
N VAL A 6 -16.55 10.51 0.36
CA VAL A 6 -17.87 10.73 0.93
C VAL A 6 -18.72 9.50 0.71
N THR A 7 -19.32 8.99 1.77
CA THR A 7 -20.24 7.85 1.73
C THR A 7 -21.54 8.19 2.45
N GLY A 8 -22.48 7.27 2.43
CA GLY A 8 -23.72 7.40 3.21
C GLY A 8 -23.51 7.46 4.75
N LYS A 9 -22.28 7.20 5.21
CA LYS A 9 -21.89 7.28 6.63
C LYS A 9 -21.23 8.61 7.00
N GLY A 10 -20.87 9.44 6.01
CA GLY A 10 -20.24 10.75 6.22
C GLY A 10 -19.00 10.94 5.37
N ASP A 11 -18.23 11.96 5.73
CA ASP A 11 -17.01 12.39 5.08
C ASP A 11 -15.80 11.78 5.80
N PHE A 12 -14.87 11.24 5.04
CA PHE A 12 -13.67 10.59 5.56
C PHE A 12 -12.43 11.11 4.85
N SER A 13 -11.39 11.43 5.61
CA SER A 13 -10.06 11.56 5.02
C SER A 13 -9.61 10.21 4.47
N ALA A 14 -9.02 10.21 3.30
CA ALA A 14 -8.56 9.01 2.60
C ALA A 14 -7.07 9.08 2.30
N THR A 15 -6.39 7.96 2.40
CA THR A 15 -5.02 7.76 1.91
C THR A 15 -5.05 6.74 0.78
N VAL A 16 -4.66 7.16 -0.41
CA VAL A 16 -4.47 6.26 -1.54
C VAL A 16 -3.02 5.82 -1.57
N THR A 17 -2.79 4.52 -1.37
CA THR A 17 -1.48 3.89 -1.41
C THR A 17 -1.29 3.20 -2.76
N LEU A 18 -0.26 3.62 -3.48
CA LEU A 18 0.09 3.09 -4.80
C LEU A 18 0.99 1.87 -4.61
N GLU A 19 0.53 0.71 -5.03
CA GLU A 19 1.20 -0.56 -4.75
C GLU A 19 1.29 -1.43 -6.00
N THR A 20 2.19 -2.41 -5.93
CA THR A 20 2.21 -3.53 -6.87
C THR A 20 1.34 -4.68 -6.35
N GLN A 21 1.05 -5.66 -7.20
CA GLN A 21 0.25 -6.84 -6.84
C GLN A 21 0.87 -7.69 -5.71
N ASP A 22 2.15 -7.51 -5.42
CA ASP A 22 2.89 -8.27 -4.40
C ASP A 22 2.78 -7.68 -2.98
N ALA A 23 2.16 -6.51 -2.84
CA ALA A 23 2.04 -5.82 -1.55
C ALA A 23 1.45 -6.68 -0.42
N PRO A 24 0.45 -7.57 -0.63
CA PRO A 24 -0.06 -8.42 0.44
C PRO A 24 0.98 -9.36 1.04
N ILE A 25 1.95 -9.78 0.23
CA ILE A 25 3.02 -10.69 0.66
C ILE A 25 3.96 -9.97 1.62
N VAL A 26 4.44 -8.79 1.21
CA VAL A 26 5.42 -8.01 1.99
C VAL A 26 4.80 -7.37 3.24
N ASN A 27 3.52 -6.97 3.15
CA ASN A 27 2.79 -6.35 4.26
C ASN A 27 2.12 -7.37 5.21
N ASN A 28 2.32 -8.68 4.96
CA ASN A 28 1.74 -9.76 5.75
C ASN A 28 0.22 -9.65 5.93
N LEU A 29 -0.47 -9.21 4.88
CA LEU A 29 -1.92 -9.11 4.87
C LEU A 29 -2.58 -10.45 4.52
N ALA A 30 -3.74 -10.68 5.09
CA ALA A 30 -4.60 -11.80 4.71
C ALA A 30 -5.80 -11.27 3.92
N LEU A 31 -6.13 -11.93 2.83
CA LEU A 31 -7.35 -11.67 2.09
C LEU A 31 -8.52 -12.28 2.86
N LYS A 32 -9.50 -11.47 3.19
CA LYS A 32 -10.73 -11.89 3.89
C LYS A 32 -11.86 -12.17 2.92
N ARG A 33 -12.00 -11.33 1.88
CA ARG A 33 -13.04 -11.46 0.83
C ARG A 33 -12.48 -10.97 -0.50
N GLY A 34 -13.05 -11.47 -1.60
CA GLY A 34 -12.69 -11.06 -2.95
C GLY A 34 -11.29 -11.50 -3.36
N THR A 35 -10.61 -10.67 -4.12
CA THR A 35 -9.25 -10.90 -4.62
C THR A 35 -8.38 -9.67 -4.39
N TYR A 36 -7.07 -9.84 -4.33
CA TYR A 36 -6.17 -8.71 -4.51
C TYR A 36 -6.07 -8.38 -6.00
N PHE A 37 -5.71 -7.16 -6.35
CA PHE A 37 -5.51 -6.82 -7.76
C PHE A 37 -4.31 -7.59 -8.33
N THR A 38 -4.39 -7.90 -9.60
CA THR A 38 -3.46 -8.77 -10.32
C THR A 38 -2.40 -7.96 -11.08
N GLU A 39 -1.38 -8.63 -11.60
CA GLU A 39 -0.42 -8.03 -12.51
C GLU A 39 -1.11 -7.42 -13.75
N ALA A 40 -2.18 -8.05 -14.25
CA ALA A 40 -2.97 -7.52 -15.35
C ALA A 40 -3.68 -6.20 -14.96
N ASP A 41 -4.21 -6.11 -13.73
CA ASP A 41 -4.82 -4.87 -13.24
C ASP A 41 -3.79 -3.74 -13.15
N VAL A 42 -2.58 -4.06 -12.72
CA VAL A 42 -1.46 -3.12 -12.69
C VAL A 42 -1.04 -2.73 -14.12
N ALA A 43 -0.87 -3.68 -15.04
CA ALA A 43 -0.44 -3.40 -16.40
C ALA A 43 -1.45 -2.55 -17.19
N GLU A 44 -2.73 -2.76 -16.93
CA GLU A 44 -3.83 -2.05 -17.62
C GLU A 44 -4.27 -0.76 -16.91
N GLY A 45 -3.72 -0.46 -15.73
CA GLY A 45 -4.12 0.72 -14.94
C GLY A 45 -5.59 0.68 -14.51
N ARG A 46 -6.11 -0.51 -14.15
CA ARG A 46 -7.51 -0.66 -13.79
C ARG A 46 -7.83 0.06 -12.48
N ASN A 47 -8.94 0.79 -12.48
CA ASN A 47 -9.44 1.50 -11.30
C ASN A 47 -10.07 0.52 -10.30
N VAL A 48 -9.25 -0.28 -9.67
CA VAL A 48 -9.64 -1.22 -8.62
C VAL A 48 -8.93 -0.89 -7.32
N CYS A 49 -9.56 -1.22 -6.20
CA CYS A 49 -8.93 -1.03 -4.88
C CYS A 49 -9.17 -2.20 -3.95
N VAL A 50 -8.30 -2.28 -2.98
CA VAL A 50 -8.42 -3.16 -1.82
C VAL A 50 -8.40 -2.30 -0.57
N ILE A 51 -9.29 -2.59 0.37
CA ILE A 51 -9.40 -1.88 1.65
C ILE A 51 -9.38 -2.87 2.82
N SER A 52 -9.12 -2.38 4.01
CA SER A 52 -9.22 -3.20 5.22
C SER A 52 -10.68 -3.48 5.59
N ASP A 53 -10.93 -4.57 6.30
CA ASP A 53 -12.26 -4.87 6.82
C ASP A 53 -12.74 -3.84 7.86
N THR A 54 -11.81 -3.21 8.56
CA THR A 54 -12.09 -2.10 9.47
C THR A 54 -12.55 -0.87 8.71
N ASP A 55 -11.84 -0.49 7.64
CA ASP A 55 -12.20 0.66 6.83
C ASP A 55 -13.50 0.43 6.05
N ALA A 56 -13.74 -0.79 5.56
CA ALA A 56 -15.02 -1.15 4.94
C ALA A 56 -16.20 -0.93 5.90
N LYS A 57 -16.07 -1.35 7.15
CA LYS A 57 -17.10 -1.13 8.18
C LYS A 57 -17.28 0.34 8.53
N ARG A 58 -16.21 1.12 8.56
CA ARG A 58 -16.27 2.58 8.79
C ARG A 58 -17.02 3.27 7.65
N LEU A 59 -16.64 2.99 6.40
CA LEU A 59 -17.19 3.63 5.21
C LEU A 59 -18.63 3.22 4.91
N PHE A 60 -18.96 1.96 5.09
CA PHE A 60 -20.23 1.38 4.60
C PHE A 60 -21.07 0.73 5.70
N GLY A 61 -20.53 0.52 6.89
CA GLY A 61 -21.18 -0.22 7.98
C GLY A 61 -21.10 -1.75 7.85
N SER A 62 -20.42 -2.25 6.81
CA SER A 62 -20.29 -3.68 6.50
C SER A 62 -18.95 -3.95 5.84
N ASP A 63 -18.46 -5.18 5.90
CA ASP A 63 -17.34 -5.66 5.11
C ASP A 63 -17.76 -6.46 3.85
N ASP A 64 -19.08 -6.50 3.59
CA ASP A 64 -19.66 -7.11 2.38
C ASP A 64 -19.87 -6.04 1.30
N VAL A 65 -18.78 -5.51 0.78
CA VAL A 65 -18.76 -4.35 -0.12
C VAL A 65 -18.01 -4.61 -1.44
N ILE A 66 -17.70 -5.87 -1.73
CA ILE A 66 -17.08 -6.25 -3.00
C ILE A 66 -17.96 -5.83 -4.17
N GLY A 67 -17.36 -5.17 -5.15
CA GLY A 67 -18.05 -4.64 -6.34
C GLY A 67 -18.70 -3.27 -6.15
N MET A 68 -18.67 -2.71 -4.95
CA MET A 68 -19.03 -1.30 -4.73
C MET A 68 -17.92 -0.38 -5.22
N ASP A 69 -18.31 0.80 -5.64
CA ASP A 69 -17.37 1.84 -6.04
C ASP A 69 -17.15 2.82 -4.86
N ILE A 70 -15.94 3.33 -4.75
CA ILE A 70 -15.55 4.37 -3.81
C ILE A 70 -14.91 5.52 -4.57
N ASP A 71 -15.46 6.71 -4.42
CA ASP A 71 -14.95 7.91 -5.05
C ASP A 71 -13.96 8.59 -4.11
N VAL A 72 -12.76 8.87 -4.60
CA VAL A 72 -11.75 9.61 -3.87
C VAL A 72 -11.46 10.92 -4.58
N GLN A 73 -11.60 12.00 -3.86
CA GLN A 73 -11.25 13.34 -4.32
C GLN A 73 -9.85 13.71 -3.79
N CYS A 74 -8.93 13.99 -4.71
CA CYS A 74 -7.61 14.51 -4.41
C CYS A 74 -7.46 15.85 -5.15
N TYR A 75 -7.37 16.96 -4.40
CA TYR A 75 -7.43 18.32 -4.97
C TYR A 75 -8.69 18.50 -5.83
N ASP A 76 -8.53 18.86 -7.10
CA ASP A 76 -9.62 19.09 -8.05
C ASP A 76 -10.01 17.83 -8.86
N LEU A 77 -9.37 16.70 -8.59
CA LEU A 77 -9.61 15.43 -9.29
C LEU A 77 -10.40 14.47 -8.42
N THR A 78 -11.45 13.90 -8.97
CA THR A 78 -12.19 12.79 -8.36
C THR A 78 -12.02 11.55 -9.22
N LYS A 79 -11.69 10.44 -8.57
CA LYS A 79 -11.54 9.14 -9.23
C LYS A 79 -12.29 8.06 -8.48
N SER A 80 -13.01 7.24 -9.24
CA SER A 80 -13.78 6.12 -8.73
C SER A 80 -12.96 4.83 -8.81
N PHE A 81 -12.89 4.09 -7.69
CA PHE A 81 -12.23 2.79 -7.62
C PHE A 81 -13.23 1.73 -7.22
N ARG A 82 -13.22 0.60 -7.92
CA ARG A 82 -14.05 -0.56 -7.57
C ARG A 82 -13.37 -1.42 -6.50
N ILE A 83 -14.08 -1.70 -5.42
CA ILE A 83 -13.59 -2.57 -4.35
C ILE A 83 -13.60 -4.01 -4.87
N VAL A 84 -12.41 -4.60 -5.00
CA VAL A 84 -12.24 -6.00 -5.46
C VAL A 84 -11.78 -6.92 -4.34
N GLY A 85 -11.24 -6.39 -3.25
CA GLY A 85 -10.76 -7.18 -2.13
C GLY A 85 -10.90 -6.49 -0.79
N ILE A 86 -11.10 -7.31 0.23
CA ILE A 86 -11.09 -6.91 1.64
C ILE A 86 -9.98 -7.67 2.32
N THR A 87 -9.06 -6.93 2.95
CA THR A 87 -7.95 -7.50 3.72
C THR A 87 -8.17 -7.38 5.21
N THR A 88 -7.47 -8.21 5.96
CA THR A 88 -7.36 -8.13 7.41
C THR A 88 -5.92 -8.38 7.83
N GLN A 89 -5.53 -7.90 9.00
CA GLN A 89 -4.23 -8.23 9.59
C GLN A 89 -4.19 -9.72 9.95
N LYS A 90 -3.09 -10.39 9.67
CA LYS A 90 -2.89 -11.75 10.16
C LYS A 90 -2.68 -11.74 11.67
N GLU A 91 -3.33 -12.66 12.39
CA GLU A 91 -3.27 -12.75 13.86
C GLU A 91 -1.83 -12.88 14.42
N ASN A 92 -0.91 -13.42 13.63
CA ASN A 92 0.49 -13.59 13.99
C ASN A 92 1.40 -12.46 13.47
N GLY A 93 0.83 -11.34 13.03
CA GLY A 93 1.58 -10.17 12.57
C GLY A 93 2.24 -9.44 13.75
N THR A 94 3.49 -9.06 13.59
CA THR A 94 4.25 -8.31 14.62
C THR A 94 3.74 -6.87 14.80
N PHE A 95 3.00 -6.37 13.82
CA PHE A 95 2.39 -5.04 13.87
C PHE A 95 0.88 -5.15 14.02
N VAL A 96 0.37 -4.58 15.10
CA VAL A 96 -1.07 -4.37 15.27
C VAL A 96 -1.36 -2.95 14.80
N SER A 97 -2.09 -2.82 13.69
CA SER A 97 -2.60 -1.52 13.27
C SER A 97 -3.76 -1.12 14.18
N TYR A 98 -3.57 -0.05 14.95
CA TYR A 98 -4.66 0.52 15.72
C TYR A 98 -5.39 1.53 14.85
N THR A 99 -6.67 1.26 14.58
CA THR A 99 -7.56 2.21 13.92
C THR A 99 -8.35 2.96 14.99
N TYR A 100 -8.28 4.28 15.01
CA TYR A 100 -9.09 5.11 15.89
C TYR A 100 -9.94 6.09 15.06
N GLU A 101 -10.97 6.61 15.70
CA GLU A 101 -11.86 7.57 15.06
C GLU A 101 -11.07 8.81 14.60
N GLY A 102 -11.25 9.19 13.33
CA GLY A 102 -10.50 10.29 12.71
C GLY A 102 -9.24 9.87 11.92
N MET A 103 -8.80 8.61 12.00
CA MET A 103 -7.75 8.16 11.08
C MET A 103 -8.25 8.15 9.62
N PRO A 104 -7.40 8.52 8.65
CA PRO A 104 -7.72 8.34 7.24
C PRO A 104 -8.03 6.87 6.94
N VAL A 105 -9.02 6.63 6.08
CA VAL A 105 -9.23 5.31 5.50
C VAL A 105 -8.16 5.06 4.43
N THR A 106 -7.69 3.82 4.31
CA THR A 106 -6.62 3.51 3.37
C THR A 106 -7.14 2.63 2.23
N LEU A 107 -6.89 3.10 1.00
CA LEU A 107 -7.15 2.36 -0.22
C LEU A 107 -5.81 1.94 -0.84
N SER A 108 -5.59 0.64 -1.01
CA SER A 108 -4.49 0.12 -1.82
C SER A 108 -4.96 -0.01 -3.27
N VAL A 109 -4.27 0.64 -4.19
CA VAL A 109 -4.61 0.65 -5.62
C VAL A 109 -3.40 0.29 -6.48
N PRO A 110 -3.58 -0.25 -7.70
CA PRO A 110 -2.48 -0.38 -8.65
C PRO A 110 -1.80 0.97 -8.88
N TYR A 111 -0.48 1.04 -8.78
CA TYR A 111 0.24 2.31 -8.90
C TYR A 111 -0.05 3.01 -10.24
N THR A 112 -0.28 2.25 -11.29
CA THR A 112 -0.65 2.73 -12.63
C THR A 112 -2.07 3.31 -12.71
N ALA A 113 -2.97 2.90 -11.81
CA ALA A 113 -4.35 3.36 -11.80
C ALA A 113 -4.51 4.80 -11.28
N ALA A 114 -3.52 5.33 -10.58
CA ALA A 114 -3.58 6.64 -9.95
C ALA A 114 -2.56 7.65 -10.50
N VAL A 115 -2.07 7.41 -11.72
CA VAL A 115 -1.12 8.30 -12.42
C VAL A 115 -1.63 9.74 -12.48
N ASP A 116 -2.93 9.94 -12.70
CA ASP A 116 -3.55 11.26 -12.77
C ASP A 116 -3.43 12.05 -11.46
N PHE A 117 -3.27 11.36 -10.31
CA PHE A 117 -3.10 12.00 -9.00
C PHE A 117 -1.67 12.42 -8.70
N VAL A 118 -0.68 11.81 -9.36
CA VAL A 118 0.75 12.05 -9.11
C VAL A 118 1.45 12.77 -10.26
N GLY A 119 0.79 12.87 -11.42
CA GLY A 119 1.34 13.57 -12.58
C GLY A 119 2.67 12.97 -13.07
N ASP A 120 3.63 13.82 -13.37
CA ASP A 120 4.94 13.43 -13.93
C ASP A 120 5.81 12.58 -12.97
N THR A 121 5.43 12.45 -11.70
CA THR A 121 6.14 11.62 -10.72
C THR A 121 5.59 10.18 -10.63
N ALA A 122 4.71 9.80 -11.53
CA ALA A 122 4.07 8.47 -11.54
C ALA A 122 5.06 7.29 -11.61
N ASP A 123 6.22 7.50 -12.21
CA ASP A 123 7.28 6.50 -12.35
C ASP A 123 8.33 6.57 -11.20
N GLU A 124 8.17 7.48 -10.25
CA GLU A 124 9.07 7.66 -9.13
C GLU A 124 8.57 6.93 -7.89
N PHE A 125 9.22 5.84 -7.52
CA PHE A 125 8.94 5.11 -6.30
C PHE A 125 9.77 5.66 -5.14
N THR A 126 9.11 6.08 -4.07
CA THR A 126 9.74 6.62 -2.86
C THR A 126 10.26 5.52 -1.92
N SER A 127 9.72 4.31 -2.04
CA SER A 127 10.15 3.17 -1.23
C SER A 127 9.98 1.85 -1.96
N MET A 128 10.84 0.91 -1.63
CA MET A 128 10.76 -0.49 -2.08
C MET A 128 10.90 -1.40 -0.87
N VAL A 129 9.96 -2.33 -0.72
CA VAL A 129 10.03 -3.37 0.32
C VAL A 129 10.49 -4.68 -0.31
N VAL A 130 11.51 -5.27 0.29
CA VAL A 130 12.06 -6.55 -0.15
C VAL A 130 11.89 -7.58 0.96
N GLN A 131 11.19 -8.67 0.65
CA GLN A 131 11.08 -9.81 1.56
C GLN A 131 12.11 -10.87 1.19
N ALA A 132 13.02 -11.14 2.11
CA ALA A 132 14.00 -12.20 1.96
C ALA A 132 13.44 -13.57 2.34
N ASP A 133 13.93 -14.63 1.71
CA ASP A 133 13.68 -16.00 2.18
C ASP A 133 14.26 -16.15 3.60
N LYS A 134 13.56 -16.90 4.47
CA LYS A 134 13.95 -17.14 5.87
C LYS A 134 15.35 -17.73 6.08
N LYS A 135 15.91 -18.33 5.02
CA LYS A 135 17.25 -18.95 5.02
C LYS A 135 18.37 -17.99 4.63
N MET A 136 18.02 -16.78 4.17
CA MET A 136 19.00 -15.82 3.68
C MET A 136 19.31 -14.77 4.75
N ASP A 137 20.56 -14.35 4.80
CA ASP A 137 20.99 -13.27 5.69
C ASP A 137 20.46 -11.92 5.12
N SER A 138 19.61 -11.27 5.89
CA SER A 138 19.01 -9.98 5.50
C SER A 138 20.04 -8.89 5.22
N GLN A 139 21.17 -8.88 5.94
CA GLN A 139 22.24 -7.89 5.72
C GLN A 139 22.95 -8.09 4.38
N VAL A 140 23.13 -9.36 3.97
CA VAL A 140 23.75 -9.68 2.68
C VAL A 140 22.81 -9.24 1.55
N ILE A 141 21.53 -9.58 1.66
CA ILE A 141 20.52 -9.20 0.66
C ILE A 141 20.42 -7.67 0.55
N SER A 142 20.35 -6.98 1.67
CA SER A 142 20.27 -5.53 1.69
C SER A 142 21.40 -4.86 0.92
N LYS A 143 22.64 -5.31 1.13
CA LYS A 143 23.80 -4.79 0.40
C LYS A 143 23.72 -5.06 -1.10
N GLU A 144 23.27 -6.25 -1.50
CA GLU A 144 23.13 -6.60 -2.92
C GLU A 144 21.99 -5.80 -3.60
N VAL A 145 20.90 -5.53 -2.87
CA VAL A 145 19.80 -4.68 -3.36
C VAL A 145 20.29 -3.26 -3.59
N ILE A 146 20.94 -2.64 -2.60
CA ILE A 146 21.49 -1.28 -2.73
C ILE A 146 22.46 -1.22 -3.91
N LYS A 147 23.42 -2.13 -3.98
CA LYS A 147 24.38 -2.19 -5.07
C LYS A 147 23.73 -2.31 -6.46
N THR A 148 22.63 -3.06 -6.53
CA THR A 148 21.86 -3.21 -7.77
C THR A 148 21.16 -1.92 -8.16
N LEU A 149 20.54 -1.23 -7.19
CA LEU A 149 19.89 0.07 -7.38
C LEU A 149 20.90 1.13 -7.82
N GLU A 150 22.01 1.27 -7.09
CA GLU A 150 23.09 2.19 -7.43
C GLU A 150 23.63 1.98 -8.85
N LYS A 151 23.81 0.70 -9.23
CA LYS A 151 24.25 0.37 -10.59
C LYS A 151 23.22 0.74 -11.65
N ARG A 152 21.94 0.50 -11.40
CA ARG A 152 20.86 0.83 -12.34
C ARG A 152 20.65 2.31 -12.50
N HIS A 153 20.78 3.08 -11.41
CA HIS A 153 20.55 4.51 -11.39
C HIS A 153 21.85 5.32 -11.56
N GLN A 154 22.99 4.63 -11.79
CA GLN A 154 24.32 5.26 -11.96
C GLN A 154 24.71 6.18 -10.79
N SER A 155 24.31 5.83 -9.57
CA SER A 155 24.47 6.62 -8.35
C SER A 155 25.44 5.98 -7.34
N ALA A 156 26.39 5.19 -7.82
CA ALA A 156 27.35 4.50 -6.95
C ALA A 156 28.16 5.48 -6.08
N GLY A 157 28.05 5.34 -4.77
CA GLY A 157 28.75 6.15 -3.77
C GLY A 157 28.06 7.48 -3.40
N GLU A 158 26.81 7.69 -3.82
CA GLU A 158 26.06 8.92 -3.53
C GLU A 158 25.04 8.80 -2.40
N ASP A 159 25.04 7.73 -1.62
CA ASP A 159 24.17 7.50 -0.44
C ASP A 159 22.68 7.88 -0.62
N TYR A 160 22.14 7.74 -1.84
CA TYR A 160 20.75 8.05 -2.14
C TYR A 160 19.76 7.07 -1.51
N TYR A 161 20.21 5.87 -1.18
CA TYR A 161 19.33 4.81 -0.67
C TYR A 161 19.51 4.64 0.81
N GLN A 162 18.42 4.80 1.56
CA GLN A 162 18.38 4.49 2.97
C GLN A 162 17.81 3.09 3.18
N LEU A 163 18.54 2.26 3.89
CA LEU A 163 18.09 0.95 4.29
C LEU A 163 17.46 1.01 5.68
N GLN A 164 16.24 0.50 5.79
CA GLN A 164 15.60 0.26 7.07
C GLN A 164 15.28 -1.23 7.19
N SER A 165 16.00 -1.95 8.06
CA SER A 165 15.67 -3.35 8.33
C SER A 165 14.62 -3.44 9.43
N PHE A 166 13.82 -4.50 9.40
CA PHE A 166 12.85 -4.78 10.46
C PHE A 166 13.54 -4.92 11.84
N GLN A 167 14.74 -5.46 11.86
CA GLN A 167 15.53 -5.61 13.09
C GLN A 167 15.94 -4.25 13.68
N ASP A 168 16.26 -3.28 12.83
CA ASP A 168 16.61 -1.93 13.27
C ASP A 168 15.39 -1.20 13.84
N VAL A 169 14.22 -1.38 13.23
CA VAL A 169 12.96 -0.84 13.76
C VAL A 169 12.63 -1.43 15.14
N MET A 170 12.74 -2.75 15.28
CA MET A 170 12.49 -3.43 16.56
C MET A 170 13.48 -3.01 17.66
N LYS A 171 14.72 -2.74 17.29
CA LYS A 171 15.73 -2.25 18.22
C LYS A 171 15.41 -0.83 18.71
N MET A 172 15.02 0.05 17.81
CA MET A 172 14.59 1.42 18.16
C MET A 172 13.32 1.47 19.04
N MET A 173 12.46 0.45 18.95
CA MET A 173 11.25 0.36 19.79
C MET A 173 11.53 -0.20 21.20
N ASN A 174 12.67 -0.86 21.41
CA ASN A 174 13.03 -1.48 22.71
C ASN A 174 14.02 -0.64 23.52
N ASP A 175 14.54 0.45 22.96
CA ASP A 175 15.38 1.46 23.63
C ASP A 175 14.52 2.65 24.12
#